data_38d753c581d1ae826e19492aa37edf82
#
_entry.id   38d753c581d1ae826e19492aa37edf82
#
_cell.length_a   1.000
_cell.length_b   1.000
_cell.length_c   1.000
_cell.angle_alpha   90.00
_cell.angle_beta   90.00
_cell.angle_gamma   90.00
#
_symmetry.space_group_name_H-M   'P 1'
#
loop_
_entity.id
_entity.type
_entity.pdbx_description
1 polymer ?
#
loop_
_entity_poly.entity_id
_entity_poly.type
_entity_poly.pdbx_seq_one_letter_code
_entity_poly.pdbx_strand_id
1 'polypeptide(L)'
;MDFAVNVPTSVGDSEHSSLPYCETISWGAQRDFATAIDDLGYDGIAIPDHLMTGNGATTECLTTLAALAQQTDDAYLYPKTVNNHLRHGPLLAKTAATLDNVSDGRLKLGMGAGWKTDEATAYGYDWPGAPERLREMEETIVLMKELWSGKEVSFSGDYYELDEALCRPTPTQDPHPPIMVGGGGEEFTLRIAAKHADAWNYWGSADVIEHKLDVLADHCERYDRSYDEIQKSWFARCVVRETHEEVERMLEDVPRFREENLDESETHLVGTPGEILDQIEPYRELGIEELVVEFVDFPETTGAELFAEQVVPEL
;
A
#
# COMPACT_ATOMS: atom_id res chain seq x y z
N MET A 1 6.04 15.86 4.84
CA MET A 1 5.43 14.50 4.89
C MET A 1 4.80 14.26 3.54
N ASP A 2 5.01 13.08 2.94
CA ASP A 2 4.37 12.71 1.66
C ASP A 2 2.95 12.19 1.90
N PHE A 3 2.06 12.38 0.93
CA PHE A 3 0.66 11.94 1.01
C PHE A 3 0.29 11.10 -0.19
N ALA A 4 -0.06 9.85 0.06
CA ALA A 4 -0.59 8.97 -0.97
C ALA A 4 -2.05 8.61 -0.70
N VAL A 5 -2.82 8.42 -1.76
CA VAL A 5 -4.23 8.05 -1.63
C VAL A 5 -4.46 6.61 -2.05
N ASN A 6 -5.11 5.84 -1.18
CA ASN A 6 -5.54 4.49 -1.48
C ASN A 6 -6.81 4.52 -2.34
N VAL A 7 -6.68 4.12 -3.61
CA VAL A 7 -7.81 3.99 -4.54
C VAL A 7 -8.41 2.59 -4.41
N PRO A 8 -9.67 2.45 -4.00
CA PRO A 8 -10.27 1.15 -3.75
C PRO A 8 -10.34 0.27 -4.99
N THR A 9 -10.08 -1.04 -4.81
CA THR A 9 -10.27 -2.07 -5.85
C THR A 9 -11.56 -2.87 -5.66
N SER A 10 -12.18 -2.73 -4.50
CA SER A 10 -13.42 -3.43 -4.13
C SER A 10 -14.18 -2.63 -3.08
N VAL A 11 -15.46 -2.89 -2.95
CA VAL A 11 -16.32 -2.28 -1.91
C VAL A 11 -16.32 -3.06 -0.58
N GLY A 12 -15.64 -4.21 -0.52
CA GLY A 12 -15.71 -5.09 0.63
C GLY A 12 -17.03 -5.86 0.73
N ASP A 13 -17.34 -6.36 1.92
CA ASP A 13 -18.68 -6.88 2.23
C ASP A 13 -19.59 -5.75 2.75
N SER A 14 -20.90 -6.00 2.76
CA SER A 14 -21.89 -4.98 3.10
C SER A 14 -21.87 -4.51 4.56
N GLU A 15 -21.23 -5.28 5.46
CA GLU A 15 -21.17 -4.97 6.90
C GLU A 15 -19.92 -4.16 7.24
N HIS A 16 -18.82 -4.39 6.50
CA HIS A 16 -17.50 -3.78 6.77
C HIS A 16 -17.06 -2.82 5.67
N SER A 17 -17.94 -2.44 4.74
CA SER A 17 -17.59 -1.49 3.70
C SER A 17 -17.29 -0.11 4.29
N SER A 18 -16.18 0.48 3.84
CA SER A 18 -15.84 1.89 4.08
C SER A 18 -16.34 2.82 2.98
N LEU A 19 -17.09 2.31 1.99
CA LEU A 19 -17.51 3.04 0.80
C LEU A 19 -19.04 3.15 0.70
N PRO A 20 -19.66 4.15 1.35
CA PRO A 20 -21.13 4.25 1.44
C PRO A 20 -21.81 4.55 0.10
N TYR A 21 -21.09 5.18 -0.83
CA TYR A 21 -21.67 5.67 -2.09
C TYR A 21 -21.38 4.77 -3.30
N CYS A 22 -20.78 3.60 -3.08
CA CYS A 22 -20.36 2.72 -4.14
C CYS A 22 -20.85 1.28 -3.92
N GLU A 23 -21.77 0.82 -4.75
CA GLU A 23 -22.25 -0.58 -4.70
C GLU A 23 -21.29 -1.55 -5.41
N THR A 24 -20.48 -1.05 -6.34
CA THR A 24 -19.50 -1.84 -7.10
C THR A 24 -18.40 -0.95 -7.63
N ILE A 25 -17.18 -1.48 -7.68
CA ILE A 25 -16.05 -0.77 -8.31
C ILE A 25 -16.16 -0.89 -9.83
N SER A 26 -15.98 0.24 -10.51
CA SER A 26 -15.82 0.30 -11.95
C SER A 26 -14.49 0.94 -12.33
N TRP A 27 -13.94 0.52 -13.46
CA TRP A 27 -12.74 1.15 -14.02
C TRP A 27 -12.92 2.68 -14.20
N GLY A 28 -14.10 3.11 -14.66
CA GLY A 28 -14.38 4.55 -14.84
C GLY A 28 -14.24 5.33 -13.53
N ALA A 29 -14.84 4.83 -12.44
CA ALA A 29 -14.73 5.46 -11.12
C ALA A 29 -13.30 5.50 -10.60
N GLN A 30 -12.56 4.39 -10.71
CA GLN A 30 -11.15 4.33 -10.29
C GLN A 30 -10.28 5.31 -11.09
N ARG A 31 -10.44 5.34 -12.42
CA ARG A 31 -9.70 6.26 -13.30
C ARG A 31 -9.99 7.71 -12.94
N ASP A 32 -11.25 8.09 -12.87
CA ASP A 32 -11.66 9.48 -12.66
C ASP A 32 -11.21 9.97 -11.27
N PHE A 33 -11.34 9.13 -10.25
CA PHE A 33 -10.85 9.43 -8.91
C PHE A 33 -9.32 9.54 -8.87
N ALA A 34 -8.58 8.58 -9.43
CA ALA A 34 -7.11 8.62 -9.45
C ALA A 34 -6.57 9.82 -10.22
N THR A 35 -7.20 10.20 -11.34
CA THR A 35 -6.84 11.41 -12.09
C THR A 35 -7.07 12.67 -11.23
N ALA A 36 -8.20 12.75 -10.52
CA ALA A 36 -8.45 13.87 -9.61
C ALA A 36 -7.44 13.94 -8.46
N ILE A 37 -7.02 12.80 -7.90
CA ILE A 37 -5.97 12.72 -6.87
C ILE A 37 -4.62 13.26 -7.40
N ASP A 38 -4.23 12.88 -8.62
CA ASP A 38 -3.03 13.38 -9.27
C ASP A 38 -3.10 14.90 -9.52
N ASP A 39 -4.25 15.38 -10.03
CA ASP A 39 -4.52 16.83 -10.28
C ASP A 39 -4.51 17.66 -8.97
N LEU A 40 -4.89 17.06 -7.83
CA LEU A 40 -4.84 17.70 -6.52
C LEU A 40 -3.41 17.77 -5.94
N GLY A 41 -2.43 17.13 -6.56
CA GLY A 41 -1.04 17.18 -6.17
C GLY A 41 -0.66 16.24 -5.03
N TYR A 42 -1.40 15.15 -4.83
CA TYR A 42 -0.96 14.08 -3.94
C TYR A 42 0.28 13.37 -4.51
N ASP A 43 1.22 13.00 -3.63
CA ASP A 43 2.49 12.41 -4.03
C ASP A 43 2.34 11.00 -4.63
N GLY A 44 1.30 10.24 -4.22
CA GLY A 44 1.15 8.86 -4.66
C GLY A 44 -0.28 8.32 -4.73
N ILE A 45 -0.44 7.31 -5.56
CA ILE A 45 -1.67 6.53 -5.74
C ILE A 45 -1.40 5.07 -5.40
N ALA A 46 -2.05 4.60 -4.34
CA ALA A 46 -1.94 3.22 -3.86
C ALA A 46 -3.12 2.37 -4.30
N ILE A 47 -2.87 1.12 -4.70
CA ILE A 47 -3.90 0.16 -5.11
C ILE A 47 -3.79 -1.11 -4.26
N PRO A 48 -4.86 -1.52 -3.53
CA PRO A 48 -4.89 -2.80 -2.83
C PRO A 48 -4.80 -3.98 -3.79
N ASP A 49 -4.17 -5.07 -3.33
CA ASP A 49 -4.03 -6.29 -4.11
C ASP A 49 -4.87 -7.44 -3.55
N HIS A 50 -6.03 -7.62 -4.15
CA HIS A 50 -6.94 -8.71 -3.87
C HIS A 50 -7.46 -9.35 -5.17
N LEU A 51 -7.71 -10.65 -5.15
CA LEU A 51 -8.36 -11.37 -6.24
C LEU A 51 -9.88 -11.35 -6.09
N MET A 52 -10.37 -11.33 -4.85
CA MET A 52 -11.79 -11.20 -4.51
C MET A 52 -11.96 -10.67 -3.09
N THR A 53 -12.96 -9.82 -2.89
CA THR A 53 -13.39 -9.35 -1.57
C THR A 53 -14.90 -9.39 -1.50
N GLY A 54 -15.45 -10.08 -0.49
CA GLY A 54 -16.90 -10.26 -0.38
C GLY A 54 -17.52 -10.84 -1.66
N ASN A 55 -18.66 -10.30 -2.06
CA ASN A 55 -19.38 -10.66 -3.31
C ASN A 55 -19.23 -9.58 -4.39
N GLY A 56 -18.43 -8.56 -4.16
CA GLY A 56 -18.26 -7.41 -5.04
C GLY A 56 -17.26 -7.65 -6.18
N ALA A 57 -17.32 -6.78 -7.19
CA ALA A 57 -16.28 -6.71 -8.21
C ALA A 57 -14.95 -6.30 -7.58
N THR A 58 -13.87 -6.93 -8.00
CA THR A 58 -12.50 -6.60 -7.58
C THR A 58 -11.65 -6.47 -8.84
N THR A 59 -10.94 -5.35 -8.99
CA THR A 59 -10.01 -5.15 -10.10
C THR A 59 -8.62 -5.66 -9.73
N GLU A 60 -7.90 -6.26 -10.70
CA GLU A 60 -6.55 -6.77 -10.48
C GLU A 60 -5.55 -5.61 -10.37
N CYS A 61 -4.74 -5.64 -9.32
CA CYS A 61 -3.90 -4.53 -8.87
C CYS A 61 -2.91 -4.04 -9.93
N LEU A 62 -2.04 -4.91 -10.45
CA LEU A 62 -0.96 -4.49 -11.35
C LEU A 62 -1.49 -4.07 -12.73
N THR A 63 -2.57 -4.69 -13.19
CA THR A 63 -3.26 -4.29 -14.43
C THR A 63 -3.91 -2.91 -14.28
N THR A 64 -4.54 -2.66 -13.12
CA THR A 64 -5.13 -1.34 -12.80
C THR A 64 -4.05 -0.28 -12.74
N LEU A 65 -2.93 -0.52 -12.04
CA LEU A 65 -1.80 0.40 -11.97
C LEU A 65 -1.21 0.72 -13.35
N ALA A 66 -1.06 -0.29 -14.22
CA ALA A 66 -0.56 -0.07 -15.58
C ALA A 66 -1.50 0.81 -16.43
N ALA A 67 -2.81 0.70 -16.21
CA ALA A 67 -3.79 1.55 -16.86
C ALA A 67 -3.78 2.97 -16.29
N LEU A 68 -3.67 3.12 -14.97
CA LEU A 68 -3.58 4.42 -14.29
C LEU A 68 -2.29 5.16 -14.65
N ALA A 69 -1.18 4.46 -14.89
CA ALA A 69 0.08 5.05 -15.33
C ALA A 69 -0.03 5.89 -16.61
N GLN A 70 -1.07 5.63 -17.41
CA GLN A 70 -1.35 6.38 -18.65
C GLN A 70 -2.45 7.46 -18.47
N GLN A 71 -2.94 7.63 -17.25
CA GLN A 71 -4.00 8.59 -16.91
C GLN A 71 -3.54 9.63 -15.88
N THR A 72 -2.34 9.44 -15.33
CA THR A 72 -1.71 10.27 -14.30
C THR A 72 -0.33 10.70 -14.76
N ASP A 73 0.13 11.85 -14.32
CA ASP A 73 1.36 12.46 -14.81
C ASP A 73 2.47 12.50 -13.73
N ASP A 74 2.14 12.82 -12.48
CA ASP A 74 3.12 13.16 -11.44
C ASP A 74 3.17 12.14 -10.28
N ALA A 75 2.01 11.66 -9.81
CA ALA A 75 1.94 10.76 -8.67
C ALA A 75 2.69 9.44 -8.92
N TYR A 76 3.48 9.01 -7.94
CA TYR A 76 4.01 7.65 -7.97
C TYR A 76 2.89 6.63 -7.74
N LEU A 77 3.07 5.44 -8.30
CA LEU A 77 2.07 4.39 -8.34
C LEU A 77 2.55 3.17 -7.58
N TYR A 78 1.74 2.65 -6.66
CA TYR A 78 2.19 1.45 -5.94
C TYR A 78 1.08 0.50 -5.51
N PRO A 79 1.33 -0.80 -5.62
CA PRO A 79 0.47 -1.81 -4.99
C PRO A 79 0.65 -1.74 -3.48
N LYS A 80 -0.45 -1.68 -2.74
CA LYS A 80 -0.42 -1.62 -1.27
C LYS A 80 -1.15 -2.83 -0.64
N THR A 81 -0.52 -3.97 -0.59
CA THR A 81 0.76 -4.46 -1.10
C THR A 81 0.55 -5.67 -2.00
N VAL A 82 1.42 -5.90 -2.97
CA VAL A 82 1.38 -7.16 -3.74
C VAL A 82 1.38 -8.34 -2.78
N ASN A 83 0.39 -9.21 -2.89
CA ASN A 83 0.44 -10.50 -2.24
C ASN A 83 1.42 -11.41 -3.02
N ASN A 84 2.65 -11.51 -2.48
CA ASN A 84 3.73 -12.22 -3.15
C ASN A 84 3.36 -13.67 -3.49
N HIS A 85 2.65 -14.37 -2.59
CA HIS A 85 2.31 -15.77 -2.75
C HIS A 85 1.30 -16.04 -3.89
N LEU A 86 0.57 -15.04 -4.34
CA LEU A 86 -0.34 -15.14 -5.50
C LEU A 86 0.37 -14.96 -6.84
N ARG A 87 1.69 -14.77 -6.84
CA ARG A 87 2.45 -14.48 -8.07
C ARG A 87 3.78 -15.26 -8.10
N HIS A 88 4.17 -15.66 -9.29
CA HIS A 88 5.49 -16.24 -9.49
C HIS A 88 6.55 -15.13 -9.47
N GLY A 89 7.49 -15.17 -8.51
CA GLY A 89 8.48 -14.09 -8.25
C GLY A 89 9.23 -13.60 -9.49
N PRO A 90 9.82 -14.45 -10.33
CA PRO A 90 10.47 -14.04 -11.59
C PRO A 90 9.53 -13.31 -12.56
N LEU A 91 8.26 -13.71 -12.63
CA LEU A 91 7.26 -13.00 -13.45
C LEU A 91 6.90 -11.65 -12.83
N LEU A 92 6.81 -11.57 -11.50
CA LEU A 92 6.58 -10.33 -10.79
C LEU A 92 7.72 -9.33 -11.05
N ALA A 93 8.98 -9.77 -11.01
CA ALA A 93 10.14 -8.95 -11.37
C ALA A 93 10.00 -8.34 -12.77
N LYS A 94 9.56 -9.16 -13.74
CA LYS A 94 9.34 -8.72 -15.13
C LYS A 94 8.18 -7.75 -15.26
N THR A 95 7.09 -8.02 -14.55
CA THR A 95 5.90 -7.16 -14.54
C THR A 95 6.21 -5.80 -13.92
N ALA A 96 6.89 -5.78 -12.76
CA ALA A 96 7.29 -4.55 -12.09
C ALA A 96 8.25 -3.71 -12.95
N ALA A 97 9.26 -4.32 -13.58
CA ALA A 97 10.14 -3.61 -14.51
C ALA A 97 9.38 -3.01 -15.70
N THR A 98 8.37 -3.72 -16.20
CA THR A 98 7.52 -3.22 -17.29
C THR A 98 6.65 -2.07 -16.82
N LEU A 99 6.03 -2.19 -15.65
CA LEU A 99 5.19 -1.14 -15.06
C LEU A 99 6.00 0.13 -14.78
N ASP A 100 7.23 -0.03 -14.28
CA ASP A 100 8.15 1.09 -14.05
C ASP A 100 8.48 1.83 -15.35
N ASN A 101 8.74 1.10 -16.45
CA ASN A 101 8.93 1.69 -17.77
C ASN A 101 7.66 2.37 -18.32
N VAL A 102 6.49 1.77 -18.10
CA VAL A 102 5.20 2.31 -18.58
C VAL A 102 4.80 3.57 -17.81
N SER A 103 5.18 3.66 -16.55
CA SER A 103 4.94 4.82 -15.68
C SER A 103 6.04 5.89 -15.72
N ASP A 104 7.06 5.70 -16.57
CA ASP A 104 8.23 6.59 -16.67
C ASP A 104 8.97 6.76 -15.33
N GLY A 105 9.18 5.63 -14.62
CA GLY A 105 9.93 5.59 -13.35
C GLY A 105 9.13 6.03 -12.11
N ARG A 106 7.80 5.93 -12.14
CA ARG A 106 6.93 6.27 -11.00
C ARG A 106 6.46 5.07 -10.17
N LEU A 107 6.99 3.88 -10.40
CA LEU A 107 6.65 2.71 -9.58
C LEU A 107 7.34 2.76 -8.21
N LYS A 108 6.60 2.54 -7.13
CA LYS A 108 7.06 2.14 -5.80
C LYS A 108 6.45 0.78 -5.50
N LEU A 109 7.26 -0.28 -5.38
CA LEU A 109 6.74 -1.64 -5.29
C LEU A 109 6.46 -2.04 -3.83
N GLY A 110 5.20 -1.99 -3.43
CA GLY A 110 4.76 -2.52 -2.13
C GLY A 110 4.65 -4.04 -2.15
N MET A 111 5.31 -4.72 -1.21
CA MET A 111 5.37 -6.18 -1.08
C MET A 111 4.79 -6.63 0.26
N GLY A 112 3.97 -7.68 0.24
CA GLY A 112 3.40 -8.32 1.41
C GLY A 112 3.27 -9.83 1.23
N ALA A 113 3.21 -10.58 2.32
CA ALA A 113 3.05 -12.04 2.28
C ALA A 113 1.59 -12.49 2.14
N GLY A 114 0.65 -11.55 2.09
CA GLY A 114 -0.79 -11.83 2.08
C GLY A 114 -1.35 -12.30 3.42
N TRP A 115 -2.66 -12.16 3.58
CA TRP A 115 -3.36 -12.55 4.81
C TRP A 115 -4.68 -13.28 4.54
N LYS A 116 -5.30 -13.06 3.39
CA LYS A 116 -6.65 -13.49 3.07
C LYS A 116 -6.66 -14.89 2.48
N THR A 117 -6.90 -15.88 3.33
CA THR A 117 -6.87 -17.31 2.99
C THR A 117 -7.97 -17.73 2.01
N ASP A 118 -9.17 -17.16 2.15
CA ASP A 118 -10.34 -17.54 1.36
C ASP A 118 -10.16 -17.23 -0.13
N GLU A 119 -9.60 -16.06 -0.48
CA GLU A 119 -9.34 -15.71 -1.87
C GLU A 119 -8.26 -16.61 -2.51
N ALA A 120 -7.15 -16.85 -1.79
CA ALA A 120 -6.09 -17.70 -2.28
C ALA A 120 -6.59 -19.14 -2.53
N THR A 121 -7.34 -19.70 -1.58
CA THR A 121 -7.92 -21.04 -1.69
C THR A 121 -8.94 -21.13 -2.82
N ALA A 122 -9.80 -20.10 -2.96
CA ALA A 122 -10.81 -20.04 -4.02
C ALA A 122 -10.18 -20.03 -5.42
N TYR A 123 -9.01 -19.39 -5.57
CA TYR A 123 -8.25 -19.35 -6.81
C TYR A 123 -7.29 -20.54 -6.99
N GLY A 124 -7.32 -21.52 -6.07
CA GLY A 124 -6.57 -22.76 -6.20
C GLY A 124 -5.10 -22.67 -5.77
N TYR A 125 -4.72 -21.62 -5.07
CA TYR A 125 -3.39 -21.53 -4.48
C TYR A 125 -3.30 -22.38 -3.21
N ASP A 126 -2.17 -23.07 -3.02
CA ASP A 126 -1.81 -23.57 -1.71
C ASP A 126 -1.59 -22.38 -0.76
N TRP A 127 -1.92 -22.57 0.53
CA TRP A 127 -1.80 -21.48 1.50
C TRP A 127 -0.99 -21.92 2.73
N PRO A 128 0.35 -21.90 2.62
CA PRO A 128 1.22 -22.25 3.73
C PRO A 128 1.15 -21.22 4.87
N GLY A 129 1.74 -21.54 6.01
CA GLY A 129 1.81 -20.62 7.13
C GLY A 129 2.53 -19.31 6.82
N ALA A 130 2.20 -18.25 7.53
CA ALA A 130 2.78 -16.93 7.30
C ALA A 130 4.32 -16.90 7.29
N PRO A 131 5.03 -17.65 8.19
CA PRO A 131 6.50 -17.69 8.15
C PRO A 131 7.07 -18.24 6.83
N GLU A 132 6.38 -19.17 6.18
CA GLU A 132 6.80 -19.73 4.90
C GLU A 132 6.58 -18.72 3.78
N ARG A 133 5.39 -18.11 3.71
CA ARG A 133 5.10 -17.05 2.72
C ARG A 133 6.04 -15.84 2.85
N LEU A 134 6.45 -15.50 4.08
CA LEU A 134 7.41 -14.42 4.34
C LEU A 134 8.83 -14.78 3.89
N ARG A 135 9.26 -16.05 4.02
CA ARG A 135 10.56 -16.49 3.46
C ARG A 135 10.55 -16.46 1.93
N GLU A 136 9.45 -16.92 1.32
CA GLU A 136 9.26 -16.83 -0.12
C GLU A 136 9.31 -15.37 -0.60
N MET A 137 8.66 -14.45 0.12
CA MET A 137 8.72 -13.01 -0.19
C MET A 137 10.14 -12.45 -0.05
N GLU A 138 10.88 -12.83 1.00
CA GLU A 138 12.28 -12.41 1.16
C GLU A 138 13.14 -12.89 -0.02
N GLU A 139 13.00 -14.15 -0.42
CA GLU A 139 13.70 -14.70 -1.59
C GLU A 139 13.29 -14.00 -2.88
N THR A 140 11.99 -13.71 -3.06
CA THR A 140 11.50 -12.93 -4.20
C THR A 140 12.16 -11.55 -4.29
N ILE A 141 12.26 -10.82 -3.18
CA ILE A 141 12.89 -9.49 -3.17
C ILE A 141 14.36 -9.57 -3.62
N VAL A 142 15.11 -10.53 -3.09
CA VAL A 142 16.52 -10.74 -3.48
C VAL A 142 16.62 -11.06 -4.98
N LEU A 143 15.82 -12.01 -5.45
CA LEU A 143 15.76 -12.43 -6.84
C LEU A 143 15.41 -11.28 -7.80
N MET A 144 14.44 -10.45 -7.41
CA MET A 144 14.02 -9.30 -8.22
C MET A 144 15.16 -8.29 -8.39
N LYS A 145 15.87 -7.95 -7.32
CA LYS A 145 17.03 -7.04 -7.37
C LYS A 145 18.12 -7.57 -8.28
N GLU A 146 18.39 -8.89 -8.27
CA GLU A 146 19.35 -9.51 -9.19
C GLU A 146 18.87 -9.43 -10.65
N LEU A 147 17.63 -9.78 -10.94
CA LEU A 147 17.05 -9.73 -12.29
C LEU A 147 17.03 -8.31 -12.86
N TRP A 148 16.79 -7.29 -12.02
CA TRP A 148 16.77 -5.88 -12.44
C TRP A 148 18.16 -5.31 -12.76
N SER A 149 19.24 -6.03 -12.42
CA SER A 149 20.59 -5.68 -12.88
C SER A 149 20.75 -5.71 -14.40
N GLY A 150 19.81 -6.34 -15.13
CA GLY A 150 19.86 -6.53 -16.60
C GLY A 150 20.94 -7.50 -17.09
N LYS A 151 21.60 -8.20 -16.17
CA LYS A 151 22.54 -9.30 -16.49
C LYS A 151 21.80 -10.63 -16.56
N GLU A 152 22.46 -11.63 -17.15
CA GLU A 152 22.01 -13.03 -17.04
C GLU A 152 22.13 -13.47 -15.57
N VAL A 153 21.04 -14.04 -15.03
CA VAL A 153 20.93 -14.46 -13.64
C VAL A 153 20.64 -15.96 -13.61
N SER A 154 21.55 -16.70 -12.98
CA SER A 154 21.29 -18.07 -12.53
C SER A 154 21.15 -18.01 -11.01
N PHE A 155 20.00 -18.46 -10.51
CA PHE A 155 19.62 -18.37 -9.10
C PHE A 155 19.17 -19.75 -8.61
N SER A 156 19.62 -20.16 -7.44
CA SER A 156 19.21 -21.42 -6.80
C SER A 156 18.82 -21.12 -5.36
N GLY A 157 17.54 -21.01 -5.10
CA GLY A 157 16.95 -20.71 -3.80
C GLY A 157 16.10 -21.85 -3.26
N ASP A 158 15.36 -21.58 -2.21
CA ASP A 158 14.43 -22.55 -1.60
C ASP A 158 13.10 -22.60 -2.38
N TYR A 159 12.73 -21.50 -3.07
CA TYR A 159 11.45 -21.35 -3.78
C TYR A 159 11.63 -21.22 -5.30
N TYR A 160 12.74 -20.67 -5.76
CA TYR A 160 12.97 -20.39 -7.18
C TYR A 160 14.30 -20.95 -7.68
N GLU A 161 14.26 -21.49 -8.89
CA GLU A 161 15.43 -21.95 -9.64
C GLU A 161 15.44 -21.24 -10.99
N LEU A 162 16.50 -20.50 -11.31
CA LEU A 162 16.67 -19.84 -12.61
C LEU A 162 17.98 -20.26 -13.26
N ASP A 163 17.92 -20.39 -14.58
CA ASP A 163 19.08 -20.69 -15.44
C ASP A 163 19.19 -19.63 -16.54
N GLU A 164 20.23 -18.81 -16.48
CA GLU A 164 20.55 -17.73 -17.43
C GLU A 164 19.36 -16.80 -17.76
N ALA A 165 18.50 -16.50 -16.76
CA ALA A 165 17.32 -15.68 -16.93
C ALA A 165 17.68 -14.21 -17.17
N LEU A 166 16.92 -13.53 -18.05
CA LEU A 166 17.10 -12.12 -18.38
C LEU A 166 15.84 -11.30 -18.11
N CYS A 167 15.97 -10.21 -17.37
CA CYS A 167 14.93 -9.20 -17.23
C CYS A 167 15.31 -7.95 -18.04
N ARG A 168 14.80 -7.86 -19.27
CA ARG A 168 14.95 -6.69 -20.15
C ARG A 168 13.61 -6.35 -20.81
N PRO A 169 13.20 -5.04 -20.86
CA PRO A 169 13.94 -3.92 -20.30
C PRO A 169 14.11 -4.06 -18.79
N THR A 170 15.15 -3.46 -18.26
CA THR A 170 15.30 -3.21 -16.82
C THR A 170 14.31 -2.12 -16.38
N PRO A 171 14.05 -1.93 -15.09
CA PRO A 171 13.38 -0.74 -14.62
C PRO A 171 14.03 0.55 -15.14
N THR A 172 13.26 1.62 -15.21
CA THR A 172 13.74 2.97 -15.53
C THR A 172 14.52 3.57 -14.37
N GLN A 173 14.08 3.28 -13.14
CA GLN A 173 14.69 3.76 -11.91
C GLN A 173 16.02 3.06 -11.63
N ASP A 174 17.00 3.80 -11.09
CA ASP A 174 18.34 3.30 -10.72
C ASP A 174 18.53 3.44 -9.20
N PRO A 175 18.90 2.40 -8.47
CA PRO A 175 19.27 1.04 -8.95
C PRO A 175 18.05 0.17 -9.30
N HIS A 176 16.86 0.46 -8.80
CA HIS A 176 15.59 -0.22 -9.04
C HIS A 176 14.43 0.60 -8.44
N PRO A 177 13.17 0.30 -8.78
CA PRO A 177 12.02 0.90 -8.09
C PRO A 177 12.11 0.70 -6.57
N PRO A 178 11.80 1.71 -5.74
CA PRO A 178 11.76 1.54 -4.30
C PRO A 178 10.87 0.37 -3.89
N ILE A 179 11.36 -0.47 -2.98
CA ILE A 179 10.62 -1.60 -2.44
C ILE A 179 10.09 -1.23 -1.06
N MET A 180 8.76 -1.22 -0.90
CA MET A 180 8.11 -1.06 0.37
C MET A 180 7.68 -2.43 0.91
N VAL A 181 7.97 -2.72 2.18
CA VAL A 181 7.46 -3.92 2.87
C VAL A 181 6.29 -3.53 3.77
N GLY A 182 5.14 -4.15 3.55
CA GLY A 182 3.94 -3.93 4.35
C GLY A 182 3.73 -5.00 5.43
N GLY A 183 3.32 -4.55 6.62
CA GLY A 183 2.94 -5.40 7.73
C GLY A 183 3.76 -5.21 9.01
N GLY A 184 3.19 -5.64 10.15
CA GLY A 184 3.74 -5.39 11.49
C GLY A 184 4.35 -6.62 12.19
N GLY A 185 4.61 -7.72 11.48
CA GLY A 185 5.19 -8.94 12.06
C GLY A 185 6.65 -8.74 12.49
N GLU A 186 6.89 -8.80 13.79
CA GLU A 186 8.18 -8.39 14.40
C GLU A 186 9.34 -9.31 14.03
N GLU A 187 9.12 -10.62 14.02
CA GLU A 187 10.18 -11.60 13.77
C GLU A 187 10.59 -11.68 12.29
N PHE A 188 9.64 -11.57 11.37
CA PHE A 188 9.88 -11.76 9.94
C PHE A 188 9.72 -10.48 9.15
N THR A 189 8.55 -9.82 9.21
CA THR A 189 8.25 -8.68 8.34
C THR A 189 9.19 -7.50 8.58
N LEU A 190 9.35 -7.08 9.85
CA LEU A 190 10.26 -5.97 10.20
C LEU A 190 11.73 -6.32 9.95
N ARG A 191 12.11 -7.60 10.14
CA ARG A 191 13.44 -8.08 9.76
C ARG A 191 13.68 -7.97 8.25
N ILE A 192 12.70 -8.37 7.42
CA ILE A 192 12.78 -8.26 5.96
C ILE A 192 12.85 -6.80 5.55
N ALA A 193 12.04 -5.94 6.17
CA ALA A 193 12.09 -4.50 5.93
C ALA A 193 13.49 -3.93 6.24
N ALA A 194 14.05 -4.22 7.40
CA ALA A 194 15.39 -3.78 7.80
C ALA A 194 16.49 -4.26 6.84
N LYS A 195 16.36 -5.45 6.26
CA LYS A 195 17.39 -6.02 5.36
C LYS A 195 17.27 -5.51 3.93
N HIS A 196 16.06 -5.30 3.44
CA HIS A 196 15.82 -5.24 2.00
C HIS A 196 14.95 -4.08 1.52
N ALA A 197 14.13 -3.47 2.39
CA ALA A 197 13.17 -2.47 1.96
C ALA A 197 13.75 -1.05 1.91
N ASP A 198 13.19 -0.22 1.03
CA ASP A 198 13.43 1.21 0.96
C ASP A 198 12.34 1.98 1.71
N ALA A 199 11.19 1.32 1.98
CA ALA A 199 10.12 1.85 2.81
C ALA A 199 9.42 0.73 3.61
N TRP A 200 8.80 1.10 4.72
CA TRP A 200 7.94 0.23 5.52
C TRP A 200 6.60 0.89 5.76
N ASN A 201 5.49 0.13 5.63
CA ASN A 201 4.14 0.63 5.86
C ASN A 201 3.37 -0.27 6.84
N TYR A 202 2.69 0.37 7.78
CA TYR A 202 1.78 -0.31 8.70
C TYR A 202 0.62 0.60 9.12
N TRP A 203 -0.33 0.06 9.88
CA TRP A 203 -1.43 0.79 10.54
C TRP A 203 -1.43 0.52 12.04
N GLY A 204 -2.11 1.35 12.80
CA GLY A 204 -2.25 1.21 14.25
C GLY A 204 -2.17 2.56 14.96
N SER A 205 -2.50 2.57 16.26
CA SER A 205 -2.35 3.74 17.11
C SER A 205 -0.89 4.20 17.20
N ALA A 206 -0.65 5.42 17.64
CA ALA A 206 0.70 5.96 17.81
C ALA A 206 1.59 5.06 18.67
N ASP A 207 1.06 4.52 19.78
CA ASP A 207 1.80 3.59 20.66
C ASP A 207 2.19 2.30 19.94
N VAL A 208 1.30 1.77 19.07
CA VAL A 208 1.60 0.58 18.26
C VAL A 208 2.68 0.90 17.23
N ILE A 209 2.58 2.04 16.56
CA ILE A 209 3.57 2.47 15.57
C ILE A 209 4.93 2.70 16.24
N GLU A 210 4.98 3.42 17.37
CA GLU A 210 6.21 3.64 18.15
C GLU A 210 6.91 2.31 18.46
N HIS A 211 6.18 1.35 19.03
CA HIS A 211 6.73 0.03 19.31
C HIS A 211 7.28 -0.69 18.06
N LYS A 212 6.58 -0.60 16.92
CA LYS A 212 7.04 -1.22 15.67
C LYS A 212 8.28 -0.53 15.10
N LEU A 213 8.39 0.78 15.24
CA LEU A 213 9.58 1.55 14.86
C LEU A 213 10.79 1.16 15.70
N ASP A 214 10.63 0.97 17.01
CA ASP A 214 11.69 0.48 17.90
C ASP A 214 12.20 -0.91 17.45
N VAL A 215 11.28 -1.84 17.16
CA VAL A 215 11.65 -3.18 16.66
C VAL A 215 12.34 -3.11 15.30
N LEU A 216 11.90 -2.21 14.41
CA LEU A 216 12.56 -1.99 13.12
C LEU A 216 13.98 -1.45 13.31
N ALA A 217 14.16 -0.49 14.21
CA ALA A 217 15.48 0.08 14.55
C ALA A 217 16.44 -1.00 15.12
N ASP A 218 15.95 -1.86 16.02
CA ASP A 218 16.72 -2.99 16.57
C ASP A 218 17.16 -3.97 15.46
N HIS A 219 16.31 -4.22 14.47
CA HIS A 219 16.69 -5.03 13.31
C HIS A 219 17.72 -4.32 12.44
N CYS A 220 17.57 -3.02 12.19
CA CYS A 220 18.55 -2.24 11.42
C CYS A 220 19.93 -2.28 12.07
N GLU A 221 20.02 -2.09 13.38
CA GLU A 221 21.29 -2.21 14.13
C GLU A 221 21.91 -3.62 13.96
N ARG A 222 21.09 -4.67 14.07
CA ARG A 222 21.53 -6.08 13.93
C ARG A 222 22.10 -6.38 12.56
N TYR A 223 21.61 -5.72 11.50
CA TYR A 223 22.02 -5.96 10.11
C TYR A 223 22.97 -4.87 9.56
N ASP A 224 23.49 -3.98 10.43
CA ASP A 224 24.41 -2.89 10.07
C ASP A 224 23.87 -2.02 8.93
N ARG A 225 22.55 -1.68 9.02
CA ARG A 225 21.86 -0.81 8.08
C ARG A 225 21.37 0.45 8.78
N SER A 226 21.47 1.59 8.10
CA SER A 226 20.91 2.83 8.62
C SER A 226 19.36 2.76 8.66
N TYR A 227 18.80 3.03 9.84
CA TYR A 227 17.37 3.17 10.03
C TYR A 227 16.77 4.31 9.19
N ASP A 228 17.51 5.38 8.99
CA ASP A 228 17.10 6.56 8.22
C ASP A 228 17.02 6.31 6.71
N GLU A 229 17.59 5.19 6.22
CA GLU A 229 17.42 4.79 4.81
C GLU A 229 16.06 4.19 4.49
N ILE A 230 15.25 3.89 5.51
CA ILE A 230 13.94 3.29 5.33
C ILE A 230 12.88 4.38 5.57
N GLN A 231 12.11 4.74 4.54
CA GLN A 231 10.97 5.63 4.68
C GLN A 231 9.89 4.96 5.55
N LYS A 232 9.40 5.66 6.56
CA LYS A 232 8.36 5.17 7.47
C LYS A 232 7.03 5.70 6.99
N SER A 233 6.12 4.79 6.68
CA SER A 233 4.81 5.07 6.13
C SER A 233 3.70 4.52 7.02
N TRP A 234 2.64 5.28 7.18
CA TRP A 234 1.48 4.93 7.99
C TRP A 234 0.20 4.98 7.15
N PHE A 235 -0.73 4.07 7.41
CA PHE A 235 -2.02 4.02 6.73
C PHE A 235 -3.17 4.37 7.66
N ALA A 236 -4.09 5.23 7.19
CA ALA A 236 -5.33 5.53 7.89
C ALA A 236 -6.51 5.70 6.92
N ARG A 237 -7.72 5.35 7.38
CA ARG A 237 -8.95 5.76 6.73
C ARG A 237 -9.34 7.15 7.21
N CYS A 238 -9.92 7.96 6.33
CA CYS A 238 -10.22 9.35 6.61
C CYS A 238 -11.67 9.71 6.33
N VAL A 239 -12.32 10.29 7.34
CA VAL A 239 -13.57 11.03 7.23
C VAL A 239 -13.28 12.48 7.59
N VAL A 240 -13.17 13.37 6.61
CA VAL A 240 -12.92 14.79 6.82
C VAL A 240 -14.05 15.61 6.20
N ARG A 241 -14.61 16.56 6.98
CA ARG A 241 -15.64 17.51 6.52
C ARG A 241 -15.42 18.86 7.19
N GLU A 242 -16.03 19.91 6.64
CA GLU A 242 -15.88 21.27 7.16
C GLU A 242 -16.51 21.43 8.55
N THR A 243 -17.57 20.67 8.85
CA THR A 243 -18.34 20.79 10.08
C THR A 243 -18.58 19.44 10.76
N HIS A 244 -18.73 19.46 12.09
CA HIS A 244 -19.07 18.24 12.85
C HIS A 244 -20.40 17.60 12.43
N GLU A 245 -21.41 18.41 12.05
CA GLU A 245 -22.70 17.88 11.57
C GLU A 245 -22.53 17.05 10.29
N GLU A 246 -21.62 17.47 9.39
CA GLU A 246 -21.31 16.72 8.18
C GLU A 246 -20.47 15.47 8.47
N VAL A 247 -19.56 15.53 9.44
CA VAL A 247 -18.79 14.36 9.91
C VAL A 247 -19.76 13.32 10.48
N GLU A 248 -20.64 13.71 11.43
CA GLU A 248 -21.61 12.80 12.05
C GLU A 248 -22.51 12.12 10.99
N ARG A 249 -23.00 12.90 10.02
CA ARG A 249 -23.81 12.37 8.92
C ARG A 249 -23.05 11.34 8.09
N MET A 250 -21.77 11.62 7.79
CA MET A 250 -20.94 10.67 7.03
C MET A 250 -20.72 9.36 7.82
N LEU A 251 -20.47 9.44 9.12
CA LEU A 251 -20.27 8.26 9.97
C LEU A 251 -21.52 7.38 10.06
N GLU A 252 -22.72 7.98 10.05
CA GLU A 252 -23.98 7.23 10.02
C GLU A 252 -24.13 6.41 8.70
N ASP A 253 -23.65 6.98 7.58
CA ASP A 253 -23.77 6.37 6.27
C ASP A 253 -22.75 5.24 6.03
N VAL A 254 -21.58 5.27 6.71
CA VAL A 254 -20.49 4.30 6.49
C VAL A 254 -20.61 3.12 7.46
N PRO A 255 -20.95 1.90 6.99
CA PRO A 255 -21.16 0.73 7.86
C PRO A 255 -19.98 0.41 8.76
N ARG A 256 -18.73 0.60 8.27
CA ARG A 256 -17.51 0.31 9.01
C ARG A 256 -17.35 1.14 10.29
N PHE A 257 -17.87 2.35 10.33
CA PHE A 257 -17.77 3.23 11.50
C PHE A 257 -18.90 3.04 12.51
N ARG A 258 -19.80 2.07 12.31
CA ARG A 258 -20.77 1.70 13.33
C ARG A 258 -20.05 1.04 14.51
N GLU A 259 -20.50 1.34 15.73
CA GLU A 259 -19.88 0.89 16.98
C GLU A 259 -19.60 -0.63 17.00
N GLU A 260 -20.52 -1.44 16.45
CA GLU A 260 -20.40 -2.89 16.36
C GLU A 260 -19.31 -3.39 15.37
N ASN A 261 -18.85 -2.53 14.46
CA ASN A 261 -17.91 -2.87 13.38
C ASN A 261 -16.52 -2.23 13.58
N LEU A 262 -16.36 -1.40 14.60
CA LEU A 262 -15.07 -0.76 14.89
C LEU A 262 -14.04 -1.80 15.35
N ASP A 263 -12.92 -1.83 14.67
CA ASP A 263 -11.74 -2.59 15.08
C ASP A 263 -10.75 -1.64 15.75
N GLU A 264 -10.53 -1.80 17.06
CA GLU A 264 -9.62 -0.97 17.85
C GLU A 264 -8.16 -1.03 17.34
N SER A 265 -7.81 -2.04 16.56
CA SER A 265 -6.49 -2.16 15.95
C SER A 265 -6.32 -1.25 14.71
N GLU A 266 -7.41 -0.74 14.13
CA GLU A 266 -7.39 0.13 12.97
C GLU A 266 -7.36 1.61 13.38
N THR A 267 -6.65 2.41 12.59
CA THR A 267 -6.58 3.84 12.82
C THR A 267 -7.46 4.58 11.82
N HIS A 268 -8.27 5.47 12.36
CA HIS A 268 -9.15 6.31 11.59
C HIS A 268 -8.87 7.78 11.91
N LEU A 269 -8.78 8.59 10.87
CA LEU A 269 -8.76 10.04 10.95
C LEU A 269 -10.19 10.54 10.76
N VAL A 270 -10.78 11.13 11.80
CA VAL A 270 -12.18 11.53 11.78
C VAL A 270 -12.34 12.91 12.38
N GLY A 271 -12.89 13.86 11.61
CA GLY A 271 -13.17 15.19 12.13
C GLY A 271 -13.14 16.30 11.08
N THR A 272 -13.04 17.51 11.58
CA THR A 272 -12.75 18.71 10.79
C THR A 272 -11.25 18.77 10.46
N PRO A 273 -10.81 19.58 9.48
CA PRO A 273 -9.39 19.69 9.13
C PRO A 273 -8.47 19.96 10.33
N GLY A 274 -8.88 20.80 11.27
CA GLY A 274 -8.10 21.06 12.48
C GLY A 274 -7.95 19.85 13.39
N GLU A 275 -9.00 19.05 13.55
CA GLU A 275 -8.94 17.81 14.34
C GLU A 275 -8.14 16.71 13.64
N ILE A 276 -8.16 16.68 12.31
CA ILE A 276 -7.30 15.76 11.52
C ILE A 276 -5.81 16.10 11.74
N LEU A 277 -5.44 17.38 11.74
CA LEU A 277 -4.08 17.83 12.04
C LEU A 277 -3.63 17.38 13.44
N ASP A 278 -4.48 17.56 14.45
CA ASP A 278 -4.19 17.12 15.82
C ASP A 278 -4.01 15.60 15.93
N GLN A 279 -4.74 14.82 15.12
CA GLN A 279 -4.64 13.37 15.08
C GLN A 279 -3.39 12.87 14.32
N ILE A 280 -2.87 13.61 13.34
CA ILE A 280 -1.66 13.28 12.59
C ILE A 280 -0.37 13.61 13.38
N GLU A 281 -0.39 14.66 14.19
CA GLU A 281 0.81 15.19 14.84
C GLU A 281 1.60 14.14 15.65
N PRO A 282 0.98 13.24 16.46
CA PRO A 282 1.73 12.18 17.15
C PRO A 282 2.56 11.29 16.23
N TYR A 283 2.09 11.01 15.02
CA TYR A 283 2.81 10.18 14.04
C TYR A 283 3.97 10.95 13.39
N ARG A 284 3.81 12.26 13.19
CA ARG A 284 4.91 13.13 12.75
C ARG A 284 6.03 13.18 13.77
N GLU A 285 5.68 13.32 15.06
CA GLU A 285 6.66 13.30 16.15
C GLU A 285 7.42 11.98 16.23
N LEU A 286 6.82 10.85 15.84
CA LEU A 286 7.47 9.55 15.72
C LEU A 286 8.35 9.41 14.47
N GLY A 287 8.36 10.41 13.58
CA GLY A 287 9.17 10.40 12.36
C GLY A 287 8.52 9.64 11.19
N ILE A 288 7.19 9.55 11.17
CA ILE A 288 6.48 9.09 9.97
C ILE A 288 6.64 10.12 8.86
N GLU A 289 7.07 9.64 7.70
CA GLU A 289 7.44 10.45 6.54
C GLU A 289 6.38 10.41 5.43
N GLU A 290 5.51 9.40 5.46
CA GLU A 290 4.42 9.23 4.49
C GLU A 290 3.12 8.81 5.19
N LEU A 291 2.01 9.45 4.81
CA LEU A 291 0.66 9.04 5.18
C LEU A 291 -0.09 8.54 3.93
N VAL A 292 -0.51 7.28 3.98
CA VAL A 292 -1.42 6.71 2.98
C VAL A 292 -2.85 6.83 3.46
N VAL A 293 -3.65 7.62 2.79
CA VAL A 293 -5.04 7.90 3.18
C VAL A 293 -6.03 7.13 2.33
N GLU A 294 -7.03 6.51 2.94
CA GLU A 294 -8.22 6.00 2.26
C GLU A 294 -9.40 6.90 2.60
N PHE A 295 -9.86 7.70 1.63
CA PHE A 295 -11.07 8.50 1.79
C PHE A 295 -12.30 7.62 1.61
N VAL A 296 -13.24 7.73 2.55
CA VAL A 296 -14.45 6.89 2.59
C VAL A 296 -15.54 7.32 1.61
N ASP A 297 -15.41 8.49 1.03
CA ASP A 297 -16.39 9.07 0.11
C ASP A 297 -16.14 8.71 -1.37
N PHE A 298 -15.17 7.83 -1.66
CA PHE A 298 -15.02 7.31 -3.03
C PHE A 298 -16.40 6.84 -3.60
N PRO A 299 -16.76 7.17 -4.83
CA PRO A 299 -15.94 7.81 -5.88
C PRO A 299 -15.92 9.35 -5.86
N GLU A 300 -16.56 9.98 -4.87
CA GLU A 300 -16.53 11.44 -4.69
C GLU A 300 -15.15 11.88 -4.17
N THR A 301 -14.75 13.12 -4.49
CA THR A 301 -13.44 13.67 -4.15
C THR A 301 -13.47 14.68 -3.02
N THR A 302 -14.64 14.95 -2.44
CA THR A 302 -14.86 16.02 -1.45
C THR A 302 -13.89 15.95 -0.27
N GLY A 303 -13.69 14.75 0.30
CA GLY A 303 -12.74 14.57 1.40
C GLY A 303 -11.30 14.77 0.96
N ALA A 304 -10.93 14.27 -0.22
CA ALA A 304 -9.59 14.45 -0.77
C ALA A 304 -9.30 15.92 -1.10
N GLU A 305 -10.25 16.64 -1.69
CA GLU A 305 -10.15 18.07 -1.97
C GLU A 305 -9.95 18.88 -0.68
N LEU A 306 -10.80 18.65 0.32
CA LEU A 306 -10.72 19.35 1.60
C LEU A 306 -9.41 19.05 2.34
N PHE A 307 -8.94 17.82 2.31
CA PHE A 307 -7.68 17.41 2.92
C PHE A 307 -6.49 18.06 2.20
N ALA A 308 -6.48 18.07 0.87
CA ALA A 308 -5.43 18.72 0.07
C ALA A 308 -5.38 20.24 0.31
N GLU A 309 -6.55 20.90 0.45
CA GLU A 309 -6.63 22.35 0.62
C GLU A 309 -6.32 22.82 2.06
N GLN A 310 -6.72 22.06 3.09
CA GLN A 310 -6.72 22.55 4.47
C GLN A 310 -5.85 21.71 5.44
N VAL A 311 -5.39 20.52 5.06
CA VAL A 311 -4.54 19.69 5.91
C VAL A 311 -3.11 19.62 5.39
N VAL A 312 -2.93 19.26 4.11
CA VAL A 312 -1.60 19.13 3.49
C VAL A 312 -0.71 20.36 3.66
N PRO A 313 -1.20 21.61 3.47
CA PRO A 313 -0.34 22.80 3.59
C PRO A 313 0.20 23.10 5.00
N GLU A 314 -0.38 22.49 6.03
CA GLU A 314 -0.02 22.72 7.44
C GLU A 314 0.95 21.66 7.98
N LEU A 315 1.27 20.60 7.19
CA LEU A 315 2.10 19.45 7.55
C LEU A 315 3.41 19.40 6.75
#